data_5d816c5ed18ada825327c57243fb1e94
#
_entry.id   5d816c5ed18ada825327c57243fb1e94
#
_cell.length_a   1.000
_cell.length_b   1.000
_cell.length_c   1.000
_cell.angle_alpha   90.00
_cell.angle_beta   90.00
_cell.angle_gamma   90.00
#
_symmetry.space_group_name_H-M   'P 1'
#
loop_
_entity.id
_entity.type
_entity.pdbx_description
1 polymer ?
#
loop_
_entity_poly.entity_id
_entity_poly.type
_entity_poly.pdbx_seq_one_letter_code
_entity_poly.pdbx_strand_id
1 'polypeptide(L)'
;MKSSPDQTSYRIQQGDDLAVNFYLSPEFDDETTVTPDGNIHLRLVGSLAAAGMTPAQLAQEIDKAYASELRTPDAVVQVKTMPGRQIYVEGQVTHPGAFPLEPGMTALQAVADAGGVTQDAGDNGAVLIRRDACGRPAGQKVDLASAAKSPENGEDVMLMPYDVLVIPRSKIANMDLFVQQYIRGLLPIQPSPTIPVF
;
A
#
# COMPACT_ATOMS: atom_id res chain seq x y z
N MET A 1 26.80 -18.36 12.70
CA MET A 1 26.14 -17.23 12.05
C MET A 1 24.66 -17.33 12.40
N LYS A 2 24.17 -16.45 13.29
CA LYS A 2 22.76 -16.42 13.67
C LYS A 2 21.98 -15.75 12.54
N SER A 3 21.06 -16.47 11.93
CA SER A 3 20.06 -15.92 11.01
C SER A 3 19.26 -14.87 11.76
N SER A 4 19.26 -13.64 11.28
CA SER A 4 18.39 -12.58 11.81
C SER A 4 16.94 -13.00 11.59
N PRO A 5 16.05 -12.81 12.59
CA PRO A 5 14.64 -13.13 12.42
C PRO A 5 13.99 -12.09 11.54
N ASP A 6 13.34 -12.61 10.50
CA ASP A 6 12.11 -12.10 9.89
C ASP A 6 12.04 -10.59 9.59
N GLN A 7 12.78 -10.17 8.61
CA GLN A 7 12.28 -9.08 7.76
C GLN A 7 11.01 -9.66 7.12
N THR A 8 9.87 -9.06 7.41
CA THR A 8 8.56 -9.43 6.87
C THR A 8 8.68 -9.57 5.36
N SER A 9 8.90 -10.79 4.87
CA SER A 9 9.21 -11.03 3.47
C SER A 9 7.99 -10.60 2.66
N TYR A 10 8.23 -9.72 1.70
CA TYR A 10 7.19 -9.22 0.81
C TYR A 10 6.38 -10.37 0.23
N ARG A 11 5.06 -10.23 0.23
CA ARG A 11 4.13 -11.15 -0.44
C ARG A 11 3.48 -10.45 -1.63
N ILE A 12 3.57 -11.10 -2.75
CA ILE A 12 2.98 -10.66 -4.02
C ILE A 12 1.48 -10.44 -3.84
N GLN A 13 0.98 -9.34 -4.38
CA GLN A 13 -0.43 -8.95 -4.32
C GLN A 13 -1.01 -8.79 -5.73
N GLN A 14 -2.33 -8.78 -5.81
CA GLN A 14 -3.04 -8.46 -7.04
C GLN A 14 -2.68 -7.07 -7.54
N GLY A 15 -2.42 -6.95 -8.83
CA GLY A 15 -1.99 -5.70 -9.46
C GLY A 15 -0.48 -5.46 -9.48
N ASP A 16 0.33 -6.28 -8.81
CA ASP A 16 1.80 -6.16 -8.90
C ASP A 16 2.29 -6.51 -10.31
N ASP A 17 3.24 -5.75 -10.81
CA ASP A 17 3.95 -6.08 -12.04
C ASP A 17 5.22 -6.85 -11.71
N LEU A 18 5.35 -8.00 -12.30
CA LEU A 18 6.47 -8.92 -12.09
C LEU A 18 7.28 -9.08 -13.37
N ALA A 19 8.60 -9.11 -13.24
CA ALA A 19 9.50 -9.61 -14.26
C ALA A 19 9.97 -11.01 -13.87
N VAL A 20 9.79 -11.95 -14.76
CA VAL A 20 10.28 -13.33 -14.66
C VAL A 20 11.42 -13.48 -15.65
N ASN A 21 12.62 -13.72 -15.16
CA ASN A 21 13.81 -13.86 -15.98
C ASN A 21 14.39 -15.26 -15.82
N PHE A 22 14.82 -15.87 -16.93
CA PHE A 22 15.47 -17.17 -16.96
C PHE A 22 16.93 -17.00 -17.37
N TYR A 23 17.86 -17.24 -16.44
CA TYR A 23 19.28 -17.00 -16.66
C TYR A 23 19.84 -17.81 -17.83
N LEU A 24 19.41 -19.05 -17.99
CA LEU A 24 19.89 -19.95 -19.07
C LEU A 24 19.04 -19.92 -20.33
N SER A 25 17.88 -19.25 -20.31
CA SER A 25 16.91 -19.24 -21.40
C SER A 25 16.18 -17.89 -21.50
N PRO A 26 16.89 -16.79 -21.79
CA PRO A 26 16.32 -15.44 -21.77
C PRO A 26 15.21 -15.22 -22.82
N GLU A 27 15.06 -16.12 -23.80
CA GLU A 27 13.95 -16.12 -24.77
C GLU A 27 12.58 -16.38 -24.11
N PHE A 28 12.57 -16.88 -22.89
CA PHE A 28 11.37 -17.09 -22.07
C PHE A 28 11.14 -16.01 -21.01
N ASP A 29 12.02 -15.01 -20.95
CA ASP A 29 11.78 -13.85 -20.09
C ASP A 29 10.40 -13.24 -20.39
N ASP A 30 9.66 -12.93 -19.34
CA ASP A 30 8.32 -12.39 -19.46
C ASP A 30 8.04 -11.32 -18.41
N GLU A 31 7.21 -10.35 -18.77
CA GLU A 31 6.67 -9.35 -17.86
C GLU A 31 5.16 -9.58 -17.73
N THR A 32 4.70 -9.73 -16.50
CA THR A 32 3.31 -10.08 -16.26
C THR A 32 2.76 -9.32 -15.04
N THR A 33 1.48 -8.98 -15.09
CA THR A 33 0.78 -8.38 -13.96
C THR A 33 -0.04 -9.43 -13.23
N VAL A 34 -0.04 -9.41 -11.91
CA VAL A 34 -0.89 -10.29 -11.10
C VAL A 34 -2.35 -9.88 -11.28
N THR A 35 -3.12 -10.76 -11.88
CA THR A 35 -4.54 -10.53 -12.19
C THR A 35 -5.41 -10.48 -10.92
N PRO A 36 -6.66 -9.95 -10.98
CA PRO A 36 -7.55 -9.84 -9.82
C PRO A 36 -7.92 -11.18 -9.17
N ASP A 37 -7.79 -12.30 -9.89
CA ASP A 37 -7.94 -13.66 -9.36
C ASP A 37 -6.69 -14.19 -8.64
N GLY A 38 -5.61 -13.39 -8.58
CA GLY A 38 -4.36 -13.72 -7.90
C GLY A 38 -3.38 -14.54 -8.72
N ASN A 39 -3.62 -14.70 -10.02
CA ASN A 39 -2.77 -15.47 -10.93
C ASN A 39 -1.86 -14.57 -11.78
N ILE A 40 -0.79 -15.16 -12.32
CA ILE A 40 0.00 -14.62 -13.42
C ILE A 40 -0.17 -15.50 -14.65
N HIS A 41 0.06 -14.92 -15.82
CA HIS A 41 0.04 -15.64 -17.09
C HIS A 41 1.42 -15.64 -17.71
N LEU A 42 1.98 -16.83 -17.90
CA LEU A 42 3.30 -17.01 -18.49
C LEU A 42 3.19 -17.82 -19.78
N ARG A 43 4.13 -17.56 -20.69
CA ARG A 43 4.22 -18.34 -21.95
C ARG A 43 4.47 -19.80 -21.62
N LEU A 44 3.97 -20.70 -22.44
CA LEU A 44 4.03 -22.16 -22.38
C LEU A 44 3.25 -22.80 -21.22
N VAL A 45 3.32 -22.27 -20.01
CA VAL A 45 2.70 -22.89 -18.82
C VAL A 45 1.32 -22.33 -18.49
N GLY A 46 0.95 -21.17 -19.08
CA GLY A 46 -0.36 -20.57 -18.87
C GLY A 46 -0.51 -19.88 -17.52
N SER A 47 -1.60 -20.16 -16.81
CA SER A 47 -1.97 -19.50 -15.55
C SER A 47 -1.31 -20.19 -14.36
N LEU A 48 -0.69 -19.40 -13.46
CA LEU A 48 -0.05 -19.86 -12.23
C LEU A 48 -0.43 -18.94 -11.06
N ALA A 49 -0.75 -19.52 -9.91
CA ALA A 49 -1.06 -18.75 -8.71
C ALA A 49 0.20 -18.02 -8.21
N ALA A 50 0.06 -16.71 -7.90
CA ALA A 50 1.15 -15.86 -7.47
C ALA A 50 0.83 -15.08 -6.18
N ALA A 51 -0.42 -14.65 -6.01
CA ALA A 51 -0.80 -13.86 -4.85
C ALA A 51 -0.58 -14.60 -3.53
N GLY A 52 -0.02 -13.89 -2.54
CA GLY A 52 0.31 -14.43 -1.22
C GLY A 52 1.66 -15.14 -1.13
N MET A 53 2.31 -15.45 -2.26
CA MET A 53 3.65 -16.04 -2.31
C MET A 53 4.74 -14.96 -2.18
N THR A 54 5.89 -15.34 -1.68
CA THR A 54 7.09 -14.51 -1.84
C THR A 54 7.66 -14.65 -3.25
N PRO A 55 8.45 -13.69 -3.76
CA PRO A 55 9.11 -13.84 -5.06
C PRO A 55 9.92 -15.13 -5.20
N ALA A 56 10.60 -15.53 -4.12
CA ALA A 56 11.36 -16.78 -4.08
C ALA A 56 10.49 -18.04 -4.15
N GLN A 57 9.31 -18.02 -3.49
CA GLN A 57 8.35 -19.13 -3.59
C GLN A 57 7.74 -19.22 -4.99
N LEU A 58 7.39 -18.06 -5.58
CA LEU A 58 6.86 -18.03 -6.95
C LEU A 58 7.91 -18.52 -7.96
N ALA A 59 9.18 -18.15 -7.81
CA ALA A 59 10.26 -18.66 -8.68
C ALA A 59 10.33 -20.19 -8.65
N GLN A 60 10.24 -20.82 -7.47
CA GLN A 60 10.20 -22.27 -7.33
C GLN A 60 8.98 -22.92 -8.01
N GLU A 61 7.81 -22.29 -7.95
CA GLU A 61 6.61 -22.81 -8.63
C GLU A 61 6.74 -22.66 -10.16
N ILE A 62 7.34 -21.57 -10.63
CA ILE A 62 7.65 -21.36 -12.05
C ILE A 62 8.63 -22.43 -12.53
N ASP A 63 9.71 -22.70 -11.79
CA ASP A 63 10.68 -23.76 -12.13
C ASP A 63 10.01 -25.12 -12.27
N LYS A 64 9.12 -25.47 -11.36
CA LYS A 64 8.35 -26.73 -11.46
C LYS A 64 7.45 -26.76 -12.68
N ALA A 65 6.78 -25.66 -12.99
CA ALA A 65 5.88 -25.58 -14.13
C ALA A 65 6.64 -25.70 -15.47
N TYR A 66 7.83 -25.12 -15.55
CA TYR A 66 8.68 -25.18 -16.75
C TYR A 66 9.56 -26.45 -16.86
N ALA A 67 9.56 -27.32 -15.86
CA ALA A 67 10.39 -28.52 -15.83
C ALA A 67 10.14 -29.50 -17.01
N SER A 68 8.96 -29.46 -17.63
CA SER A 68 8.64 -30.24 -18.84
C SER A 68 9.19 -29.62 -20.12
N GLU A 69 9.37 -28.32 -20.15
CA GLU A 69 9.71 -27.53 -21.34
C GLU A 69 11.20 -27.16 -21.35
N LEU A 70 11.79 -26.90 -20.18
CA LEU A 70 13.17 -26.49 -19.99
C LEU A 70 13.97 -27.56 -19.24
N ARG A 71 15.18 -27.82 -19.70
CA ARG A 71 16.07 -28.82 -19.09
C ARG A 71 16.54 -28.42 -17.69
N THR A 72 16.76 -27.13 -17.48
CA THR A 72 17.20 -26.53 -16.22
C THR A 72 16.52 -25.18 -16.10
N PRO A 73 15.25 -25.15 -15.68
CA PRO A 73 14.60 -23.87 -15.39
C PRO A 73 15.31 -23.23 -14.21
N ASP A 74 15.59 -21.95 -14.32
CA ASP A 74 16.27 -21.13 -13.29
C ASP A 74 15.62 -19.75 -13.32
N ALA A 75 14.37 -19.72 -12.82
CA ALA A 75 13.56 -18.51 -12.84
C ALA A 75 13.92 -17.59 -11.69
N VAL A 76 14.09 -16.31 -11.99
CA VAL A 76 14.23 -15.23 -11.03
C VAL A 76 13.02 -14.30 -11.15
N VAL A 77 12.29 -14.14 -10.06
CA VAL A 77 11.11 -13.25 -10.01
C VAL A 77 11.50 -11.94 -9.33
N GLN A 78 11.28 -10.83 -10.03
CA GLN A 78 11.47 -9.48 -9.52
C GLN A 78 10.14 -8.72 -9.56
N VAL A 79 9.81 -8.01 -8.49
CA VAL A 79 8.66 -7.10 -8.46
C VAL A 79 9.13 -5.77 -9.04
N LYS A 80 8.60 -5.37 -10.20
CA LYS A 80 8.95 -4.12 -10.90
C LYS A 80 8.21 -2.93 -10.35
N THR A 81 6.89 -3.04 -10.29
CA THR A 81 6.01 -1.99 -9.79
C THR A 81 4.93 -2.57 -8.90
N MET A 82 4.44 -1.75 -8.01
CA MET A 82 3.37 -2.09 -7.07
C MET A 82 2.27 -1.03 -7.18
N PRO A 83 1.53 -0.97 -8.30
CA PRO A 83 0.60 0.13 -8.58
C PRO A 83 -0.54 0.26 -7.56
N GLY A 84 -0.83 -0.82 -6.81
CA GLY A 84 -1.79 -0.82 -5.72
C GLY A 84 -1.25 -0.26 -4.40
N ARG A 85 0.03 0.11 -4.32
CA ARG A 85 0.64 0.65 -3.09
C ARG A 85 0.72 2.16 -3.14
N GLN A 86 -0.35 2.78 -2.75
CA GLN A 86 -0.40 4.23 -2.56
C GLN A 86 -1.02 4.59 -1.22
N ILE A 87 -0.63 5.74 -0.72
CA ILE A 87 -1.23 6.42 0.42
C ILE A 87 -1.80 7.75 -0.06
N TYR A 88 -2.67 8.30 0.73
CA TYR A 88 -3.26 9.60 0.47
C TYR A 88 -2.85 10.55 1.58
N VAL A 89 -2.30 11.71 1.22
CA VAL A 89 -1.96 12.78 2.18
C VAL A 89 -2.83 13.97 1.85
N GLU A 90 -3.61 14.41 2.83
CA GLU A 90 -4.62 15.44 2.62
C GLU A 90 -4.65 16.49 3.73
N GLY A 91 -5.38 17.57 3.50
CA GLY A 91 -5.53 18.68 4.45
C GLY A 91 -4.44 19.72 4.32
N GLN A 92 -3.84 20.17 5.42
CA GLN A 92 -2.92 21.29 5.48
C GLN A 92 -1.47 20.85 5.19
N VAL A 93 -1.23 20.35 3.97
CA VAL A 93 0.09 20.07 3.39
C VAL A 93 0.29 20.89 2.12
N THR A 94 1.53 21.04 1.68
CA THR A 94 1.87 21.86 0.50
C THR A 94 1.30 21.24 -0.79
N HIS A 95 1.39 19.91 -0.93
CA HIS A 95 0.92 19.16 -2.08
C HIS A 95 0.04 17.99 -1.64
N PRO A 96 -1.27 18.22 -1.39
CA PRO A 96 -2.17 17.12 -1.08
C PRO A 96 -2.38 16.22 -2.30
N GLY A 97 -2.47 14.90 -2.08
CA GLY A 97 -2.68 13.94 -3.17
C GLY A 97 -2.34 12.51 -2.80
N ALA A 98 -2.28 11.65 -3.82
CA ALA A 98 -1.84 10.27 -3.71
C ALA A 98 -0.32 10.19 -3.91
N PHE A 99 0.35 9.43 -3.05
CA PHE A 99 1.79 9.18 -3.07
C PHE A 99 2.08 7.69 -3.11
N PRO A 100 3.13 7.26 -3.81
CA PRO A 100 3.56 5.87 -3.76
C PRO A 100 4.00 5.51 -2.34
N LEU A 101 3.59 4.33 -1.87
CA LEU A 101 4.03 3.82 -0.57
C LEU A 101 5.33 3.05 -0.73
N GLU A 102 6.42 3.61 -0.24
CA GLU A 102 7.72 2.93 -0.18
C GLU A 102 7.79 1.93 0.99
N PRO A 103 8.61 0.87 0.88
CA PRO A 103 8.81 -0.07 1.98
C PRO A 103 9.34 0.63 3.24
N GLY A 104 8.62 0.49 4.36
CA GLY A 104 8.98 1.12 5.62
C GLY A 104 8.63 2.61 5.74
N MET A 105 7.90 3.16 4.80
CA MET A 105 7.48 4.57 4.82
C MET A 105 6.64 4.88 6.05
N THR A 106 6.98 5.99 6.71
CA THR A 106 6.32 6.48 7.91
C THR A 106 5.41 7.68 7.64
N ALA A 107 4.57 8.03 8.59
CA ALA A 107 3.70 9.20 8.50
C ALA A 107 4.50 10.51 8.34
N LEU A 108 5.65 10.63 9.01
CA LEU A 108 6.51 11.81 8.89
C LEU A 108 7.12 11.92 7.48
N GLN A 109 7.58 10.79 6.90
CA GLN A 109 8.10 10.75 5.54
C GLN A 109 7.05 11.14 4.51
N ALA A 110 5.82 10.59 4.64
CA ALA A 110 4.71 10.92 3.75
C ALA A 110 4.36 12.42 3.76
N VAL A 111 4.40 13.05 4.94
CA VAL A 111 4.21 14.52 5.05
C VAL A 111 5.36 15.28 4.41
N ALA A 112 6.60 14.80 4.55
CA ALA A 112 7.76 15.41 3.90
C ALA A 112 7.65 15.33 2.36
N ASP A 113 7.23 14.20 1.80
CA ASP A 113 7.00 14.03 0.36
C ASP A 113 5.86 14.91 -0.16
N ALA A 114 4.85 15.17 0.69
CA ALA A 114 3.80 16.15 0.41
C ALA A 114 4.26 17.62 0.53
N GLY A 115 5.56 17.86 0.73
CA GLY A 115 6.16 19.20 0.81
C GLY A 115 6.05 19.85 2.20
N GLY A 116 5.75 19.05 3.23
CA GLY A 116 5.59 19.50 4.61
C GLY A 116 4.22 20.11 4.91
N VAL A 117 4.01 20.43 6.19
CA VAL A 117 2.77 21.07 6.66
C VAL A 117 2.75 22.56 6.32
N THR A 118 1.57 23.09 6.01
CA THR A 118 1.38 24.54 5.79
C THR A 118 1.29 25.30 7.12
N GLN A 119 1.40 26.65 7.05
CA GLN A 119 1.25 27.52 8.22
C GLN A 119 -0.15 27.46 8.87
N ASP A 120 -1.15 27.03 8.11
CA ASP A 120 -2.53 26.84 8.58
C ASP A 120 -2.76 25.49 9.27
N ALA A 121 -1.75 24.63 9.32
CA ALA A 121 -1.84 23.36 10.03
C ALA A 121 -1.99 23.60 11.54
N GLY A 122 -2.95 22.92 12.15
CA GLY A 122 -3.11 22.97 13.61
C GLY A 122 -1.96 22.24 14.33
N ASP A 123 -1.63 22.67 15.56
CA ASP A 123 -0.55 22.10 16.40
C ASP A 123 -0.76 20.62 16.80
N ASN A 124 -1.69 19.90 16.20
CA ASN A 124 -2.19 18.63 16.73
C ASN A 124 -1.76 17.39 15.96
N GLY A 125 -0.77 17.53 15.09
CA GLY A 125 -0.31 16.41 14.31
C GLY A 125 -1.29 16.01 13.19
N ALA A 126 -1.26 14.74 12.83
CA ALA A 126 -2.10 14.17 11.77
C ALA A 126 -3.14 13.19 12.32
N VAL A 127 -4.11 12.87 11.49
CA VAL A 127 -5.02 11.74 11.69
C VAL A 127 -4.76 10.72 10.61
N LEU A 128 -4.36 9.54 11.01
CA LEU A 128 -4.25 8.38 10.14
C LEU A 128 -5.61 7.66 10.11
N ILE A 129 -6.19 7.56 8.92
CA ILE A 129 -7.39 6.77 8.69
C ILE A 129 -6.98 5.49 7.98
N ARG A 130 -7.19 4.37 8.65
CA ARG A 130 -6.86 3.02 8.16
C ARG A 130 -8.10 2.14 8.21
N ARG A 131 -8.23 1.22 7.25
CA ARG A 131 -9.30 0.21 7.30
C ARG A 131 -8.89 -0.95 8.21
N ASP A 132 -9.80 -1.33 9.12
CA ASP A 132 -9.62 -2.53 9.94
C ASP A 132 -9.79 -3.82 9.10
N ALA A 133 -9.58 -4.98 9.72
CA ALA A 133 -9.72 -6.28 9.08
C ALA A 133 -11.15 -6.54 8.54
N CYS A 134 -12.15 -5.82 9.02
CA CYS A 134 -13.53 -5.86 8.53
C CYS A 134 -13.82 -4.79 7.45
N GLY A 135 -12.80 -4.06 7.00
CA GLY A 135 -12.91 -3.00 6.00
C GLY A 135 -13.51 -1.69 6.54
N ARG A 136 -13.72 -1.57 7.86
CA ARG A 136 -14.27 -0.36 8.48
C ARG A 136 -13.15 0.66 8.71
N PRO A 137 -13.39 1.94 8.43
CA PRO A 137 -12.40 2.99 8.67
C PRO A 137 -12.23 3.22 10.18
N ALA A 138 -11.00 3.25 10.63
CA ALA A 138 -10.61 3.59 12.00
C ALA A 138 -9.62 4.76 11.96
N GLY A 139 -9.82 5.76 12.82
CA GLY A 139 -8.94 6.91 12.95
C GLY A 139 -7.96 6.75 14.10
N GLN A 140 -6.69 7.04 13.84
CA GLN A 140 -5.62 7.10 14.83
C GLN A 140 -4.97 8.47 14.79
N LYS A 141 -4.76 9.09 15.97
CA LYS A 141 -3.98 10.32 16.06
C LYS A 141 -2.49 10.01 15.91
N VAL A 142 -1.80 10.79 15.10
CA VAL A 142 -0.34 10.74 14.90
C VAL A 142 0.23 12.08 15.31
N ASP A 143 1.14 12.09 16.29
CA ASP A 143 1.82 13.31 16.73
C ASP A 143 3.11 13.49 15.91
N LEU A 144 2.99 14.25 14.83
CA LEU A 144 4.12 14.52 13.93
C LEU A 144 5.23 15.33 14.62
N ALA A 145 4.88 16.18 15.61
CA ALA A 145 5.87 17.00 16.30
C ALA A 145 6.73 16.15 17.24
N SER A 146 6.13 15.19 17.93
CA SER A 146 6.84 14.22 18.77
C SER A 146 7.63 13.24 17.91
N ALA A 147 7.05 12.74 16.81
CA ALA A 147 7.74 11.88 15.86
C ALA A 147 9.01 12.52 15.27
N ALA A 148 8.95 13.83 14.95
CA ALA A 148 10.09 14.57 14.44
C ALA A 148 11.21 14.80 15.48
N LYS A 149 10.86 14.87 16.78
CA LYS A 149 11.83 15.10 17.86
C LYS A 149 12.50 13.82 18.35
N SER A 150 11.77 12.71 18.33
CA SER A 150 12.21 11.44 18.90
C SER A 150 11.71 10.25 18.07
N PRO A 151 12.23 10.05 16.86
CA PRO A 151 11.77 8.97 15.97
C PRO A 151 12.02 7.57 16.58
N GLU A 152 12.93 7.46 17.54
CA GLU A 152 13.27 6.21 18.21
C GLU A 152 12.20 5.71 19.20
N ASN A 153 11.29 6.57 19.64
CA ASN A 153 10.27 6.22 20.63
C ASN A 153 9.03 5.52 20.02
N GLY A 154 9.02 5.19 18.72
CA GLY A 154 7.91 4.50 18.06
C GLY A 154 6.66 5.36 17.84
N GLU A 155 6.77 6.68 17.99
CA GLU A 155 5.67 7.63 17.76
C GLU A 155 5.44 7.88 16.26
N ASP A 156 6.42 7.57 15.41
CA ASP A 156 6.32 7.68 13.96
C ASP A 156 5.69 6.39 13.38
N VAL A 157 4.45 6.50 12.97
CA VAL A 157 3.64 5.35 12.56
C VAL A 157 4.00 4.91 11.14
N MET A 158 4.34 3.62 10.97
CA MET A 158 4.48 3.01 9.65
C MET A 158 3.13 3.00 8.90
N LEU A 159 3.17 3.43 7.64
CA LEU A 159 2.01 3.46 6.77
C LEU A 159 1.79 2.11 6.07
N MET A 160 0.54 1.85 5.74
CA MET A 160 0.09 0.68 4.98
C MET A 160 -0.59 1.13 3.68
N PRO A 161 -0.71 0.24 2.68
CA PRO A 161 -1.42 0.56 1.45
C PRO A 161 -2.84 1.10 1.73
N TYR A 162 -3.22 2.14 1.00
CA TYR A 162 -4.51 2.83 1.09
C TYR A 162 -4.76 3.59 2.40
N ASP A 163 -3.74 3.80 3.22
CA ASP A 163 -3.84 4.72 4.36
C ASP A 163 -4.12 6.14 3.88
N VAL A 164 -4.95 6.85 4.63
CA VAL A 164 -5.22 8.28 4.41
C VAL A 164 -4.69 9.06 5.61
N LEU A 165 -3.71 9.90 5.36
CA LEU A 165 -3.12 10.79 6.37
C LEU A 165 -3.69 12.19 6.19
N VAL A 166 -4.45 12.66 7.16
CA VAL A 166 -5.11 13.96 7.12
C VAL A 166 -4.46 14.92 8.11
N ILE A 167 -4.02 16.08 7.63
CA ILE A 167 -3.49 17.15 8.46
C ILE A 167 -4.59 18.22 8.65
N PRO A 168 -5.22 18.30 9.84
CA PRO A 168 -6.34 19.20 10.08
C PRO A 168 -5.88 20.63 10.39
N ARG A 169 -6.75 21.61 10.12
CA ARG A 169 -6.55 23.03 10.52
C ARG A 169 -6.67 23.27 12.01
N SER A 170 -7.45 22.46 12.71
CA SER A 170 -7.80 22.70 14.12
C SER A 170 -7.82 21.41 14.93
N LYS A 171 -7.89 21.58 16.26
CA LYS A 171 -7.99 20.43 17.17
C LYS A 171 -9.23 19.58 16.90
N ILE A 172 -9.00 18.28 16.76
CA ILE A 172 -10.09 17.31 16.63
C ILE A 172 -10.53 16.92 18.03
N ALA A 173 -11.76 17.32 18.39
CA ALA A 173 -12.33 17.01 19.69
C ALA A 173 -12.89 15.57 19.75
N ASN A 174 -13.38 15.05 18.64
CA ASN A 174 -13.94 13.70 18.54
C ASN A 174 -13.45 13.02 17.25
N MET A 175 -12.64 11.98 17.41
CA MET A 175 -12.00 11.26 16.31
C MET A 175 -13.02 10.50 15.45
N ASP A 176 -13.96 9.81 16.10
CA ASP A 176 -14.95 8.99 15.37
C ASP A 176 -15.87 9.87 14.52
N LEU A 177 -16.26 11.01 15.07
CA LEU A 177 -17.08 12.00 14.34
C LEU A 177 -16.31 12.58 13.16
N PHE A 178 -15.02 12.90 13.35
CA PHE A 178 -14.15 13.41 12.30
C PHE A 178 -14.02 12.41 11.15
N VAL A 179 -13.70 11.15 11.47
CA VAL A 179 -13.56 10.07 10.47
C VAL A 179 -14.87 9.87 9.71
N GLN A 180 -16.02 9.86 10.41
CA GLN A 180 -17.32 9.73 9.75
C GLN A 180 -17.64 10.91 8.84
N GLN A 181 -17.36 12.15 9.26
CA GLN A 181 -17.60 13.36 8.46
C GLN A 181 -16.66 13.40 7.25
N TYR A 182 -15.39 13.02 7.44
CA TYR A 182 -14.40 12.97 6.36
C TYR A 182 -14.79 11.98 5.27
N ILE A 183 -15.20 10.77 5.65
CA ILE A 183 -15.62 9.73 4.70
C ILE A 183 -16.93 10.12 3.99
N ARG A 184 -17.89 10.72 4.69
CA ARG A 184 -19.11 11.22 4.06
C ARG A 184 -18.84 12.38 3.08
N GLY A 185 -17.83 13.20 3.36
CA GLY A 185 -17.41 14.29 2.47
C GLY A 185 -16.74 13.79 1.18
N LEU A 186 -16.05 12.66 1.24
CA LEU A 186 -15.43 12.03 0.06
C LEU A 186 -16.46 11.29 -0.83
N LEU A 187 -17.56 10.85 -0.26
CA LEU A 187 -18.67 10.22 -0.99
C LEU A 187 -19.83 11.21 -1.05
N PRO A 188 -20.08 11.89 -2.19
CA PRO A 188 -21.27 12.72 -2.34
C PRO A 188 -22.52 11.83 -2.40
N ILE A 189 -22.98 11.36 -1.25
CA ILE A 189 -24.29 10.74 -1.10
C ILE A 189 -25.28 11.90 -1.10
N GLN A 190 -25.83 12.24 -2.24
CA GLN A 190 -27.00 13.11 -2.29
C GLN A 190 -28.12 12.39 -1.55
N PRO A 191 -28.70 12.98 -0.49
CA PRO A 191 -29.95 12.45 0.06
C PRO A 191 -30.99 12.51 -1.05
N SER A 192 -31.53 11.36 -1.41
CA SER A 192 -32.65 11.28 -2.36
C SER A 192 -33.74 12.21 -1.86
N PRO A 193 -34.29 13.14 -2.67
CA PRO A 193 -35.41 13.96 -2.26
C PRO A 193 -36.57 13.01 -1.95
N THR A 194 -37.07 13.09 -0.71
CA THR A 194 -38.31 12.44 -0.30
C THR A 194 -39.42 13.01 -1.15
N ILE A 195 -39.95 12.24 -2.08
CA ILE A 195 -41.12 12.62 -2.85
C ILE A 195 -42.30 12.61 -1.88
N PRO A 196 -42.97 13.73 -1.63
CA PRO A 196 -44.20 13.71 -0.84
C PRO A 196 -45.25 12.96 -1.66
N VAL A 197 -45.74 11.88 -1.09
CA VAL A 197 -46.93 11.19 -1.63
C VAL A 197 -48.14 12.02 -1.19
N PHE A 198 -48.85 12.60 -2.17
CA PHE A 198 -50.14 13.19 -1.99
C PHE A 198 -51.23 12.11 -2.09
#